data_2e8bf8339433e9128e4cfb9ced0b547a
#
_entry.id   2e8bf8339433e9128e4cfb9ced0b547a
#
_cell.length_a   1.000
_cell.length_b   1.000
_cell.length_c   1.000
_cell.angle_alpha   90.00
_cell.angle_beta   90.00
_cell.angle_gamma   90.00
#
_symmetry.space_group_name_H-M   'P 1'
#
loop_
_entity.id
_entity.type
_entity.pdbx_description
1 polymer ?
#
loop_
_entity_poly.entity_id
_entity_poly.type
_entity_poly.pdbx_seq_one_letter_code
_entity_poly.pdbx_strand_id
1 'polypeptide(L)'
;NQHWSTWLHDAVRKCAEYEMMVDIHDEYRPTGFSRTYPNLMTQEGIRGNEEMPDATHNTILPYTRFLAGAGDYTLCYFNSRVKNTKAHQLAMAAVYYSPLQFMFWYDNPAMYKGEEELEFWKAIPAVWDESRALDGEIGEYIVQARRSGKEWFVGAMTNTEARTITLTTDFLKPGTKYIVNLYEDDDKLNTRTKVRTTHKKIKAGDKLTLKLKSSGGAALHFTLAE
;
A
#
# COMPACT_ATOMS: atom_id res chain seq x y z
N ASN A 1 -23.26 -13.52 12.18
CA ASN A 1 -23.94 -14.20 13.30
C ASN A 1 -23.47 -13.55 14.60
N GLN A 2 -24.43 -13.10 15.45
CA GLN A 2 -24.14 -12.38 16.70
C GLN A 2 -23.20 -13.16 17.64
N HIS A 3 -23.36 -14.48 17.73
CA HIS A 3 -22.50 -15.32 18.55
C HIS A 3 -21.03 -15.19 18.18
N TRP A 4 -20.70 -15.28 16.88
CA TRP A 4 -19.32 -15.14 16.40
C TRP A 4 -18.77 -13.74 16.59
N SER A 5 -19.57 -12.70 16.36
CA SER A 5 -19.12 -11.32 16.64
C SER A 5 -18.81 -11.10 18.11
N THR A 6 -19.64 -11.63 19.01
CA THR A 6 -19.39 -11.57 20.47
C THR A 6 -18.10 -12.30 20.83
N TRP A 7 -17.93 -13.53 20.31
CA TRP A 7 -16.73 -14.32 20.55
C TRP A 7 -15.45 -13.61 20.07
N LEU A 8 -15.45 -13.02 18.85
CA LEU A 8 -14.32 -12.26 18.34
C LEU A 8 -13.99 -11.05 19.22
N HIS A 9 -15.01 -10.32 19.68
CA HIS A 9 -14.81 -9.20 20.60
C HIS A 9 -14.23 -9.65 21.95
N ASP A 10 -14.69 -10.79 22.47
CA ASP A 10 -14.15 -11.35 23.72
C ASP A 10 -12.69 -11.82 23.53
N ALA A 11 -12.37 -12.41 22.39
CA ALA A 11 -11.00 -12.78 22.04
C ALA A 11 -10.08 -11.55 21.98
N VAL A 12 -10.50 -10.45 21.34
CA VAL A 12 -9.73 -9.20 21.28
C VAL A 12 -9.51 -8.61 22.70
N ARG A 13 -10.57 -8.60 23.54
CA ARG A 13 -10.45 -8.16 24.95
C ARG A 13 -9.45 -9.02 25.70
N LYS A 14 -9.53 -10.34 25.53
CA LYS A 14 -8.61 -11.27 26.18
C LYS A 14 -7.18 -11.05 25.72
N CYS A 15 -6.94 -10.85 24.43
CA CYS A 15 -5.61 -10.50 23.92
C CYS A 15 -5.08 -9.20 24.52
N ALA A 16 -5.93 -8.19 24.73
CA ALA A 16 -5.53 -6.94 25.39
C ALA A 16 -5.02 -7.16 26.83
N GLU A 17 -5.64 -8.06 27.59
CA GLU A 17 -5.18 -8.41 28.96
C GLU A 17 -3.75 -9.01 28.96
N TYR A 18 -3.32 -9.61 27.84
CA TYR A 18 -1.99 -10.19 27.65
C TYR A 18 -1.06 -9.32 26.80
N GLU A 19 -1.42 -8.06 26.54
CA GLU A 19 -0.64 -7.10 25.74
C GLU A 19 -0.35 -7.61 24.31
N MET A 20 -1.27 -8.39 23.73
CA MET A 20 -1.14 -8.97 22.40
C MET A 20 -1.84 -8.10 21.36
N MET A 21 -1.16 -7.84 20.25
CA MET A 21 -1.76 -7.27 19.05
C MET A 21 -2.58 -8.33 18.31
N VAL A 22 -3.65 -7.88 17.64
CA VAL A 22 -4.60 -8.75 16.94
C VAL A 22 -4.77 -8.28 15.50
N ASP A 23 -4.71 -9.21 14.58
CA ASP A 23 -5.22 -9.12 13.23
C ASP A 23 -6.32 -10.19 13.08
N ILE A 24 -7.51 -9.80 12.62
CA ILE A 24 -8.62 -10.73 12.38
C ILE A 24 -8.71 -10.96 10.88
N HIS A 25 -8.53 -12.21 10.46
CA HIS A 25 -8.74 -12.63 9.08
C HIS A 25 -10.18 -13.09 8.82
N ASP A 26 -10.46 -13.46 7.58
CA ASP A 26 -11.76 -13.85 7.02
C ASP A 26 -12.77 -12.68 6.93
N GLU A 27 -14.04 -12.97 7.14
CA GLU A 27 -15.16 -12.07 6.81
C GLU A 27 -15.44 -10.97 7.86
N TYR A 28 -14.63 -10.85 8.90
CA TYR A 28 -14.89 -9.84 9.92
C TYR A 28 -14.65 -8.42 9.39
N ARG A 29 -15.70 -7.61 9.44
CA ARG A 29 -15.69 -6.23 8.93
C ARG A 29 -15.44 -5.21 10.02
N PRO A 30 -14.78 -4.09 9.74
CA PRO A 30 -14.57 -3.03 10.71
C PRO A 30 -15.89 -2.49 11.26
N THR A 31 -15.99 -2.47 12.58
CA THR A 31 -17.16 -1.94 13.32
C THR A 31 -16.82 -0.72 14.16
N GLY A 32 -15.56 -0.25 14.11
CA GLY A 32 -15.04 0.78 15.01
C GLY A 32 -14.56 0.23 16.37
N PHE A 33 -14.61 -1.09 16.57
CA PHE A 33 -14.20 -1.73 17.82
C PHE A 33 -12.72 -1.48 18.17
N SER A 34 -11.86 -1.33 17.16
CA SER A 34 -10.45 -0.94 17.31
C SER A 34 -10.24 0.43 17.99
N ARG A 35 -11.24 1.32 18.00
CA ARG A 35 -11.18 2.58 18.73
C ARG A 35 -11.29 2.40 20.24
N THR A 36 -11.97 1.33 20.68
CA THR A 36 -12.09 0.95 22.09
C THR A 36 -10.96 0.02 22.52
N TYR A 37 -10.57 -0.88 21.62
CA TYR A 37 -9.51 -1.87 21.82
C TYR A 37 -8.43 -1.70 20.76
N PRO A 38 -7.47 -0.78 20.98
CA PRO A 38 -6.46 -0.43 19.97
C PRO A 38 -5.45 -1.55 19.70
N ASN A 39 -5.42 -2.59 20.50
CA ASN A 39 -4.68 -3.83 20.20
C ASN A 39 -5.24 -4.59 18.97
N LEU A 40 -6.50 -4.34 18.58
CA LEU A 40 -7.02 -4.76 17.28
C LEU A 40 -6.44 -3.83 16.20
N MET A 41 -5.29 -4.22 15.66
CA MET A 41 -4.51 -3.40 14.73
C MET A 41 -5.16 -3.31 13.36
N THR A 42 -5.66 -4.43 12.86
CA THR A 42 -6.21 -4.53 11.51
C THR A 42 -7.19 -5.70 11.39
N GLN A 43 -7.89 -5.75 10.27
CA GLN A 43 -8.86 -6.80 9.97
C GLN A 43 -8.84 -7.04 8.48
N GLU A 44 -8.89 -8.29 8.06
CA GLU A 44 -9.04 -8.59 6.65
C GLU A 44 -10.37 -8.02 6.13
N GLY A 45 -11.47 -8.72 6.21
CA GLY A 45 -12.77 -8.25 5.72
C GLY A 45 -12.70 -7.61 4.33
N ILE A 46 -11.78 -8.08 3.50
CA ILE A 46 -11.41 -7.59 2.17
C ILE A 46 -11.24 -8.79 1.27
N ARG A 47 -11.60 -8.67 0.00
CA ARG A 47 -11.16 -9.61 -1.01
C ARG A 47 -9.72 -9.30 -1.40
N GLY A 48 -8.77 -9.82 -0.61
CA GLY A 48 -7.34 -9.60 -0.78
C GLY A 48 -6.65 -10.54 -1.76
N ASN A 49 -5.32 -10.56 -1.74
CA ASN A 49 -4.54 -11.44 -2.64
C ASN A 49 -4.73 -12.93 -2.36
N GLU A 50 -5.40 -13.33 -1.30
CA GLU A 50 -5.81 -14.72 -1.14
C GLU A 50 -6.70 -15.20 -2.29
N GLU A 51 -7.56 -14.31 -2.81
CA GLU A 51 -8.45 -14.57 -3.94
C GLU A 51 -7.95 -14.01 -5.28
N MET A 52 -6.77 -13.39 -5.29
CA MET A 52 -6.14 -12.82 -6.49
C MET A 52 -7.10 -11.93 -7.31
N PRO A 53 -7.67 -10.86 -6.74
CA PRO A 53 -8.54 -9.95 -7.48
C PRO A 53 -7.77 -9.19 -8.56
N ASP A 54 -8.49 -8.57 -9.49
CA ASP A 54 -7.89 -7.75 -10.54
C ASP A 54 -7.61 -6.31 -10.06
N ALA A 55 -6.94 -5.55 -10.92
CA ALA A 55 -6.56 -4.17 -10.61
C ALA A 55 -7.75 -3.22 -10.48
N THR A 56 -8.89 -3.50 -11.14
CA THR A 56 -10.12 -2.71 -10.99
C THR A 56 -10.66 -2.83 -9.57
N HIS A 57 -10.75 -4.06 -9.05
CA HIS A 57 -11.11 -4.26 -7.64
C HIS A 57 -10.16 -3.49 -6.70
N ASN A 58 -8.86 -3.52 -6.98
CA ASN A 58 -7.86 -2.87 -6.16
C ASN A 58 -8.04 -1.34 -6.10
N THR A 59 -8.48 -0.72 -7.19
CA THR A 59 -8.72 0.73 -7.24
C THR A 59 -10.07 1.15 -6.65
N ILE A 60 -10.97 0.22 -6.33
CA ILE A 60 -12.22 0.47 -5.60
C ILE A 60 -11.99 0.53 -4.08
N LEU A 61 -11.14 -0.35 -3.54
CA LEU A 61 -10.97 -0.53 -2.10
C LEU A 61 -10.58 0.76 -1.33
N PRO A 62 -9.67 1.62 -1.82
CA PRO A 62 -9.32 2.86 -1.12
C PRO A 62 -10.50 3.81 -0.90
N TYR A 63 -11.48 3.79 -1.80
CA TYR A 63 -12.67 4.65 -1.75
C TYR A 63 -13.85 4.03 -1.01
N THR A 64 -13.74 2.78 -0.59
CA THR A 64 -14.82 2.03 0.04
C THR A 64 -14.36 1.38 1.34
N ARG A 65 -13.74 0.21 1.27
CA ARG A 65 -13.36 -0.60 2.44
C ARG A 65 -12.41 0.13 3.39
N PHE A 66 -11.40 0.84 2.86
CA PHE A 66 -10.41 1.53 3.70
C PHE A 66 -10.93 2.80 4.37
N LEU A 67 -12.10 3.31 3.97
CA LEU A 67 -12.81 4.37 4.70
C LEU A 67 -13.40 3.86 6.03
N ALA A 68 -13.67 2.58 6.13
CA ALA A 68 -14.21 1.96 7.36
C ALA A 68 -13.13 1.66 8.40
N GLY A 69 -11.86 1.63 8.01
CA GLY A 69 -10.73 1.36 8.91
C GLY A 69 -9.60 0.57 8.26
N ALA A 70 -8.61 0.24 9.06
CA ALA A 70 -7.45 -0.55 8.65
C ALA A 70 -7.86 -1.90 8.04
N GLY A 71 -7.06 -2.40 7.11
CA GLY A 71 -7.30 -3.68 6.48
C GLY A 71 -6.03 -4.37 6.01
N ASP A 72 -5.89 -5.65 6.33
CA ASP A 72 -4.83 -6.48 5.80
C ASP A 72 -5.25 -7.05 4.44
N TYR A 73 -4.48 -6.73 3.41
CA TYR A 73 -4.75 -7.14 2.03
C TYR A 73 -4.00 -8.42 1.65
N THR A 74 -3.17 -8.97 2.51
CA THR A 74 -2.36 -10.16 2.23
C THR A 74 -1.47 -10.00 0.99
N LEU A 75 -0.61 -8.96 0.99
CA LEU A 75 0.20 -8.59 -0.18
C LEU A 75 1.10 -9.75 -0.64
N CYS A 76 1.14 -10.00 -1.95
CA CYS A 76 2.02 -10.96 -2.60
C CYS A 76 2.95 -10.25 -3.59
N TYR A 77 4.17 -10.75 -3.76
CA TYR A 77 5.10 -10.15 -4.70
C TYR A 77 5.53 -11.11 -5.82
N PHE A 78 5.97 -12.29 -5.46
CA PHE A 78 6.51 -13.25 -6.43
C PHE A 78 5.49 -14.25 -6.96
N ASN A 79 4.34 -14.38 -6.32
CA ASN A 79 3.33 -15.35 -6.70
C ASN A 79 2.84 -15.11 -8.13
N SER A 80 2.84 -16.16 -8.95
CA SER A 80 2.49 -16.08 -10.38
C SER A 80 0.99 -15.88 -10.65
N ARG A 81 0.13 -16.09 -9.63
CA ARG A 81 -1.33 -15.86 -9.75
C ARG A 81 -1.73 -14.39 -9.63
N VAL A 82 -0.83 -13.52 -9.16
CA VAL A 82 -1.08 -12.08 -9.04
C VAL A 82 -1.41 -11.50 -10.41
N LYS A 83 -2.53 -10.79 -10.53
CA LYS A 83 -3.10 -10.29 -11.79
C LYS A 83 -2.70 -8.86 -12.15
N ASN A 84 -1.91 -8.22 -11.31
CA ASN A 84 -1.38 -6.88 -11.53
C ASN A 84 0.15 -6.90 -11.56
N THR A 85 0.76 -5.77 -11.86
CA THR A 85 2.21 -5.67 -11.97
C THR A 85 2.90 -5.62 -10.60
N LYS A 86 4.22 -5.78 -10.57
CA LYS A 86 5.01 -5.67 -9.35
C LYS A 86 5.04 -4.24 -8.78
N ALA A 87 5.08 -3.23 -9.65
CA ALA A 87 4.98 -1.84 -9.21
C ALA A 87 3.60 -1.51 -8.62
N HIS A 88 2.51 -2.16 -9.10
CA HIS A 88 1.19 -2.06 -8.49
C HIS A 88 1.19 -2.66 -7.06
N GLN A 89 1.79 -3.84 -6.87
CA GLN A 89 1.92 -4.46 -5.53
C GLN A 89 2.76 -3.58 -4.57
N LEU A 90 3.84 -2.96 -5.05
CA LEU A 90 4.61 -2.02 -4.24
C LEU A 90 3.76 -0.83 -3.79
N ALA A 91 3.01 -0.24 -4.73
CA ALA A 91 2.17 0.93 -4.47
C ALA A 91 1.06 0.66 -3.43
N MET A 92 0.52 -0.56 -3.38
CA MET A 92 -0.53 -0.93 -2.42
C MET A 92 -0.13 -0.66 -0.98
N ALA A 93 1.14 -0.88 -0.60
CA ALA A 93 1.60 -0.67 0.77
C ALA A 93 1.50 0.80 1.23
N ALA A 94 1.57 1.76 0.31
CA ALA A 94 1.33 3.18 0.61
C ALA A 94 -0.14 3.58 0.46
N VAL A 95 -0.89 2.93 -0.44
CA VAL A 95 -2.30 3.25 -0.71
C VAL A 95 -3.20 2.65 0.37
N TYR A 96 -3.01 1.39 0.72
CA TYR A 96 -3.85 0.70 1.70
C TYR A 96 -3.39 1.03 3.12
N TYR A 97 -4.34 1.46 3.93
CA TYR A 97 -4.05 1.77 5.33
C TYR A 97 -4.14 0.52 6.19
N SER A 98 -3.03 0.14 6.79
CA SER A 98 -3.00 -0.83 7.88
C SER A 98 -1.74 -0.64 8.73
N PRO A 99 -1.84 -0.58 10.06
CA PRO A 99 -0.66 -0.57 10.93
C PRO A 99 0.02 -1.94 11.06
N LEU A 100 -0.64 -2.98 10.57
CA LEU A 100 -0.12 -4.34 10.47
C LEU A 100 -0.60 -4.92 9.13
N GLN A 101 0.33 -5.25 8.23
CA GLN A 101 0.03 -5.88 6.93
C GLN A 101 0.92 -7.09 6.75
N PHE A 102 0.33 -8.22 6.37
CA PHE A 102 1.10 -9.35 5.90
C PHE A 102 1.59 -9.10 4.48
N MET A 103 2.92 -9.18 4.32
CA MET A 103 3.60 -9.10 3.03
C MET A 103 4.16 -10.46 2.67
N PHE A 104 4.26 -10.75 1.37
CA PHE A 104 4.70 -12.05 0.84
C PHE A 104 3.81 -13.23 1.26
N TRP A 105 2.50 -13.01 1.38
CA TRP A 105 1.53 -13.98 1.95
C TRP A 105 1.64 -15.39 1.34
N TYR A 106 1.62 -15.49 0.02
CA TYR A 106 1.80 -16.76 -0.69
C TYR A 106 3.19 -16.90 -1.32
N ASP A 107 4.12 -16.05 -0.95
CA ASP A 107 5.47 -16.08 -1.54
C ASP A 107 6.40 -16.98 -0.72
N ASN A 108 7.30 -17.65 -1.41
CA ASN A 108 8.38 -18.38 -0.77
C ASN A 108 9.54 -17.43 -0.50
N PRO A 109 10.05 -17.30 0.74
CA PRO A 109 11.20 -16.44 1.05
C PRO A 109 12.43 -16.71 0.18
N ALA A 110 12.64 -17.96 -0.27
CA ALA A 110 13.72 -18.32 -1.18
C ALA A 110 13.61 -17.67 -2.58
N MET A 111 12.47 -17.09 -2.91
CA MET A 111 12.28 -16.36 -4.17
C MET A 111 12.95 -14.99 -4.16
N TYR A 112 13.17 -14.37 -2.99
CA TYR A 112 13.91 -13.12 -2.88
C TYR A 112 15.37 -13.30 -3.29
N LYS A 113 15.85 -12.47 -4.22
CA LYS A 113 17.21 -12.49 -4.77
C LYS A 113 17.91 -11.13 -4.64
N GLY A 114 17.44 -10.26 -3.78
CA GLY A 114 17.98 -8.92 -3.59
C GLY A 114 17.39 -7.90 -4.55
N GLU A 115 16.11 -8.03 -4.90
CA GLU A 115 15.40 -7.05 -5.71
C GLU A 115 15.42 -5.68 -5.06
N GLU A 116 16.02 -4.70 -5.75
CA GLU A 116 16.27 -3.34 -5.25
C GLU A 116 14.96 -2.62 -4.90
N GLU A 117 13.94 -2.83 -5.68
CA GLU A 117 12.63 -2.18 -5.50
C GLU A 117 11.94 -2.56 -4.18
N LEU A 118 12.31 -3.69 -3.57
CA LEU A 118 11.78 -4.11 -2.28
C LEU A 118 12.30 -3.26 -1.11
N GLU A 119 13.28 -2.39 -1.33
CA GLU A 119 13.66 -1.36 -0.36
C GLU A 119 12.50 -0.42 -0.04
N PHE A 120 11.55 -0.22 -0.98
CA PHE A 120 10.32 0.51 -0.71
C PHE A 120 9.50 -0.14 0.42
N TRP A 121 9.27 -1.45 0.36
CA TRP A 121 8.53 -2.16 1.41
C TRP A 121 9.28 -2.21 2.75
N LYS A 122 10.60 -2.30 2.72
CA LYS A 122 11.42 -2.23 3.93
C LYS A 122 11.33 -0.86 4.63
N ALA A 123 11.14 0.21 3.85
CA ALA A 123 11.05 1.57 4.35
C ALA A 123 9.62 1.95 4.82
N ILE A 124 8.57 1.24 4.38
CA ILE A 124 7.17 1.55 4.75
C ILE A 124 7.00 1.50 6.27
N PRO A 125 6.53 2.59 6.90
CA PRO A 125 6.28 2.61 8.34
C PRO A 125 4.92 1.99 8.68
N ALA A 126 4.75 1.56 9.93
CA ALA A 126 3.47 1.09 10.46
C ALA A 126 2.52 2.25 10.84
N VAL A 127 3.06 3.45 11.07
CA VAL A 127 2.29 4.62 11.51
C VAL A 127 2.53 5.81 10.60
N TRP A 128 1.46 6.51 10.28
CA TRP A 128 1.46 7.68 9.42
C TRP A 128 1.05 8.93 10.19
N ASP A 129 1.85 10.01 10.06
CA ASP A 129 1.51 11.32 10.62
C ASP A 129 0.50 12.08 9.75
N GLU A 130 0.49 11.80 8.46
CA GLU A 130 -0.35 12.51 7.49
C GLU A 130 -0.68 11.61 6.29
N SER A 131 -1.90 11.79 5.76
CA SER A 131 -2.37 11.12 4.54
C SER A 131 -3.09 12.11 3.63
N ARG A 132 -2.74 12.13 2.35
CA ARG A 132 -3.36 13.00 1.34
C ARG A 132 -3.75 12.18 0.12
N ALA A 133 -5.04 12.18 -0.24
CA ALA A 133 -5.46 11.78 -1.57
C ALA A 133 -5.06 12.90 -2.55
N LEU A 134 -4.18 12.61 -3.49
CA LEU A 134 -3.65 13.60 -4.42
C LEU A 134 -4.45 13.65 -5.72
N ASP A 135 -4.88 12.50 -6.21
CA ASP A 135 -5.66 12.36 -7.44
C ASP A 135 -6.34 10.99 -7.45
N GLY A 136 -7.42 10.83 -8.20
CA GLY A 136 -8.03 9.52 -8.39
C GLY A 136 -9.51 9.54 -8.73
N GLU A 137 -9.97 8.40 -9.23
CA GLU A 137 -11.36 8.11 -9.54
C GLU A 137 -11.66 6.65 -9.18
N ILE A 138 -12.78 6.44 -8.46
CA ILE A 138 -13.15 5.12 -7.95
C ILE A 138 -13.26 4.08 -9.08
N GLY A 139 -12.58 2.95 -8.92
CA GLY A 139 -12.54 1.87 -9.91
C GLY A 139 -11.64 2.15 -11.11
N GLU A 140 -11.03 3.33 -11.19
CA GLU A 140 -10.13 3.70 -12.27
C GLU A 140 -8.68 3.80 -11.80
N TYR A 141 -8.39 4.72 -10.91
CA TYR A 141 -7.03 4.92 -10.40
C TYR A 141 -7.03 5.66 -9.05
N ILE A 142 -5.89 5.66 -8.39
CA ILE A 142 -5.65 6.44 -7.18
C ILE A 142 -4.18 6.85 -7.08
N VAL A 143 -3.95 8.05 -6.55
CA VAL A 143 -2.63 8.54 -6.13
C VAL A 143 -2.75 9.00 -4.68
N GLN A 144 -2.09 8.27 -3.78
CA GLN A 144 -2.12 8.51 -2.35
C GLN A 144 -0.73 8.86 -1.85
N ALA A 145 -0.59 9.98 -1.13
CA ALA A 145 0.64 10.34 -0.41
C ALA A 145 0.45 10.15 1.09
N ARG A 146 1.47 9.65 1.77
CA ARG A 146 1.52 9.50 3.22
C ARG A 146 2.85 9.94 3.77
N ARG A 147 2.86 10.58 4.94
CA ARG A 147 4.08 11.04 5.61
C ARG A 147 4.30 10.29 6.94
N SER A 148 5.55 9.97 7.19
CA SER A 148 6.03 9.55 8.50
C SER A 148 7.32 10.30 8.82
N GLY A 149 7.35 11.05 9.91
CA GLY A 149 8.44 11.94 10.24
C GLY A 149 8.71 12.98 9.13
N LYS A 150 9.86 12.89 8.52
CA LYS A 150 10.31 13.78 7.43
C LYS A 150 10.16 13.15 6.04
N GLU A 151 9.76 11.90 5.96
CA GLU A 151 9.70 11.13 4.73
C GLU A 151 8.28 11.04 4.19
N TRP A 152 8.16 11.01 2.87
CA TRP A 152 6.89 10.83 2.19
C TRP A 152 6.92 9.58 1.32
N PHE A 153 5.81 8.89 1.31
CA PHE A 153 5.57 7.71 0.51
C PHE A 153 4.36 7.96 -0.38
N VAL A 154 4.50 7.68 -1.67
CA VAL A 154 3.39 7.81 -2.63
C VAL A 154 3.17 6.48 -3.30
N GLY A 155 1.91 6.05 -3.34
CA GLY A 155 1.47 4.94 -4.17
C GLY A 155 0.52 5.47 -5.25
N ALA A 156 0.75 5.06 -6.49
CA ALA A 156 -0.14 5.29 -7.61
C ALA A 156 -0.53 3.94 -8.22
N MET A 157 -1.83 3.70 -8.40
CA MET A 157 -2.36 2.46 -8.99
C MET A 157 -3.39 2.78 -10.04
N THR A 158 -3.44 1.99 -11.12
CA THR A 158 -4.49 2.06 -12.13
C THR A 158 -5.20 0.72 -12.27
N ASN A 159 -6.41 0.73 -12.80
CA ASN A 159 -7.17 -0.45 -13.17
C ASN A 159 -6.55 -1.15 -14.39
N THR A 160 -7.35 -1.87 -15.18
CA THR A 160 -6.90 -2.55 -16.41
C THR A 160 -6.52 -1.60 -17.55
N GLU A 161 -6.76 -0.29 -17.39
CA GLU A 161 -6.40 0.72 -18.37
C GLU A 161 -5.05 1.37 -18.03
N ALA A 162 -4.18 1.51 -19.04
CA ALA A 162 -2.93 2.25 -18.89
C ALA A 162 -3.19 3.75 -18.76
N ARG A 163 -2.43 4.43 -17.89
CA ARG A 163 -2.59 5.87 -17.63
C ARG A 163 -1.27 6.59 -17.55
N THR A 164 -1.30 7.88 -17.93
CA THR A 164 -0.21 8.81 -17.65
C THR A 164 -0.72 9.86 -16.67
N ILE A 165 -0.10 9.94 -15.50
CA ILE A 165 -0.48 10.83 -14.42
C ILE A 165 0.62 11.87 -14.21
N THR A 166 0.28 13.12 -14.05
CA THR A 166 1.20 14.17 -13.63
C THR A 166 1.08 14.38 -12.13
N LEU A 167 2.04 13.89 -11.37
CA LEU A 167 2.13 14.10 -9.93
C LEU A 167 2.83 15.44 -9.68
N THR A 168 2.13 16.40 -9.01
CA THR A 168 2.76 17.60 -8.46
C THR A 168 3.21 17.35 -7.02
N THR A 169 4.37 17.87 -6.65
CA THR A 169 4.99 17.61 -5.34
C THR A 169 4.71 18.72 -4.32
N ASP A 170 3.54 19.35 -4.42
CA ASP A 170 3.11 20.43 -3.52
C ASP A 170 2.89 19.99 -2.07
N PHE A 171 2.81 18.68 -1.82
CA PHE A 171 2.77 18.11 -0.48
C PHE A 171 4.13 18.16 0.23
N LEU A 172 5.24 18.35 -0.49
CA LEU A 172 6.56 18.48 0.09
C LEU A 172 6.74 19.85 0.75
N LYS A 173 7.64 19.93 1.75
CA LYS A 173 7.92 21.18 2.44
C LYS A 173 8.62 22.18 1.51
N PRO A 174 8.07 23.39 1.32
CA PRO A 174 8.70 24.43 0.51
C PRO A 174 10.13 24.74 0.98
N GLY A 175 11.02 25.01 0.03
CA GLY A 175 12.42 25.36 0.31
C GLY A 175 13.32 24.17 0.72
N THR A 176 12.74 22.97 0.82
CA THR A 176 13.48 21.76 1.17
C THR A 176 13.77 20.93 -0.08
N LYS A 177 14.99 20.38 -0.16
CA LYS A 177 15.39 19.46 -1.23
C LYS A 177 15.16 18.03 -0.77
N TYR A 178 14.67 17.20 -1.68
CA TYR A 178 14.44 15.78 -1.46
C TYR A 178 15.16 14.94 -2.51
N ILE A 179 15.41 13.69 -2.16
CA ILE A 179 15.70 12.61 -3.10
C ILE A 179 14.42 11.79 -3.21
N VAL A 180 13.95 11.50 -4.41
CA VAL A 180 12.87 10.55 -4.66
C VAL A 180 13.44 9.27 -5.26
N ASN A 181 13.12 8.14 -4.63
CA ASN A 181 13.27 6.82 -5.21
C ASN A 181 11.94 6.47 -5.85
N LEU A 182 11.92 6.32 -7.17
CA LEU A 182 10.75 6.02 -7.98
C LEU A 182 10.87 4.60 -8.52
N TYR A 183 9.84 3.79 -8.29
CA TYR A 183 9.71 2.40 -8.69
C TYR A 183 8.54 2.29 -9.66
N GLU A 184 8.82 1.99 -10.94
CA GLU A 184 7.85 1.95 -12.03
C GLU A 184 7.98 0.67 -12.84
N ASP A 185 6.88 0.24 -13.46
CA ASP A 185 6.89 -0.86 -14.42
C ASP A 185 7.73 -0.53 -15.66
N ASP A 186 8.63 -1.43 -16.05
CA ASP A 186 9.40 -1.33 -17.28
C ASP A 186 9.65 -2.68 -17.94
N ASP A 187 8.89 -3.00 -18.99
CA ASP A 187 9.02 -4.26 -19.72
C ASP A 187 10.35 -4.45 -20.45
N LYS A 188 11.09 -3.36 -20.68
CA LYS A 188 12.39 -3.41 -21.38
C LYS A 188 13.50 -3.96 -20.49
N LEU A 189 13.28 -4.00 -19.16
CA LEU A 189 14.26 -4.55 -18.25
C LEU A 189 14.35 -6.06 -18.38
N ASN A 190 15.57 -6.58 -18.35
CA ASN A 190 15.83 -8.01 -18.29
C ASN A 190 15.88 -8.52 -16.84
N THR A 191 14.89 -8.12 -16.04
CA THR A 191 14.68 -8.59 -14.67
C THR A 191 13.37 -9.34 -14.59
N ARG A 192 13.22 -10.24 -13.63
CA ARG A 192 11.97 -11.00 -13.45
C ARG A 192 10.80 -10.14 -12.95
N THR A 193 11.09 -9.05 -12.27
CA THR A 193 10.08 -8.16 -11.67
C THR A 193 9.62 -7.06 -12.61
N LYS A 194 10.46 -6.71 -13.60
CA LYS A 194 10.18 -5.64 -14.55
C LYS A 194 9.90 -4.29 -13.88
N VAL A 195 10.51 -4.04 -12.72
CA VAL A 195 10.43 -2.77 -12.00
C VAL A 195 11.74 -2.01 -12.21
N ARG A 196 11.63 -0.77 -12.67
CA ARG A 196 12.74 0.18 -12.78
C ARG A 196 12.82 1.00 -11.50
N THR A 197 14.01 1.08 -10.92
CA THR A 197 14.33 2.05 -9.86
C THR A 197 14.99 3.28 -10.48
N THR A 198 14.54 4.46 -10.08
CA THR A 198 15.11 5.74 -10.51
C THR A 198 15.28 6.66 -9.31
N HIS A 199 16.45 7.31 -9.20
CA HIS A 199 16.75 8.27 -8.14
C HIS A 199 16.82 9.68 -8.73
N LYS A 200 16.10 10.64 -8.16
CA LYS A 200 16.08 12.03 -8.63
C LYS A 200 16.10 13.00 -7.46
N LYS A 201 16.79 14.14 -7.65
CA LYS A 201 16.65 15.31 -6.76
C LYS A 201 15.40 16.08 -7.14
N ILE A 202 14.60 16.46 -6.17
CA ILE A 202 13.29 17.10 -6.36
C ILE A 202 13.01 18.09 -5.23
N LYS A 203 12.13 19.04 -5.46
CA LYS A 203 11.63 20.02 -4.48
C LYS A 203 10.12 20.18 -4.60
N ALA A 204 9.51 20.84 -3.61
CA ALA A 204 8.10 21.18 -3.66
C ALA A 204 7.74 21.96 -4.94
N GLY A 205 6.63 21.63 -5.58
CA GLY A 205 6.14 22.21 -6.82
C GLY A 205 6.71 21.59 -8.11
N ASP A 206 7.70 20.71 -8.01
CA ASP A 206 8.16 19.95 -9.19
C ASP A 206 7.09 18.96 -9.66
N LYS A 207 7.16 18.61 -10.95
CA LYS A 207 6.22 17.67 -11.58
C LYS A 207 6.94 16.39 -11.96
N LEU A 208 6.32 15.27 -11.64
CA LEU A 208 6.73 13.93 -12.08
C LEU A 208 5.67 13.35 -13.00
N THR A 209 6.08 12.77 -14.11
CA THR A 209 5.19 12.01 -14.98
C THR A 209 5.29 10.53 -14.62
N LEU A 210 4.20 9.95 -14.17
CA LEU A 210 4.07 8.52 -13.87
C LEU A 210 3.38 7.84 -15.05
N LYS A 211 4.01 6.84 -15.65
CA LYS A 211 3.44 6.06 -16.75
C LYS A 211 3.00 4.70 -16.23
N LEU A 212 1.75 4.61 -15.82
CA LEU A 212 1.17 3.36 -15.33
C LEU A 212 0.74 2.48 -16.50
N LYS A 213 1.18 1.26 -16.52
CA LYS A 213 0.74 0.24 -17.47
C LYS A 213 -0.68 -0.24 -17.13
N SER A 214 -1.31 -0.97 -18.04
CA SER A 214 -2.51 -1.75 -17.71
C SER A 214 -2.26 -2.59 -16.45
N SER A 215 -3.13 -2.51 -15.46
CA SER A 215 -3.00 -3.15 -14.14
C SER A 215 -1.70 -2.78 -13.42
N GLY A 216 -1.13 -1.63 -13.74
CA GLY A 216 0.17 -1.17 -13.27
C GLY A 216 0.10 -0.20 -12.11
N GLY A 217 1.29 0.19 -11.65
CA GLY A 217 1.44 1.15 -10.57
C GLY A 217 2.80 1.83 -10.59
N ALA A 218 2.96 2.72 -9.62
CA ALA A 218 4.24 3.33 -9.28
C ALA A 218 4.31 3.57 -7.77
N ALA A 219 5.46 3.33 -7.18
CA ALA A 219 5.73 3.63 -5.79
C ALA A 219 6.86 4.66 -5.70
N LEU A 220 6.74 5.62 -4.78
CA LEU A 220 7.73 6.67 -4.61
C LEU A 220 8.05 6.87 -3.14
N HIS A 221 9.32 6.96 -2.81
CA HIS A 221 9.81 7.26 -1.47
C HIS A 221 10.66 8.53 -1.52
N PHE A 222 10.25 9.54 -0.76
CA PHE A 222 10.92 10.85 -0.70
C PHE A 222 11.63 10.98 0.64
N THR A 223 12.95 11.17 0.59
CA THR A 223 13.82 11.43 1.74
C THR A 223 14.45 12.81 1.63
N LEU A 224 14.89 13.39 2.74
CA LEU A 224 15.62 14.66 2.68
C LEU A 224 16.94 14.47 1.92
N ALA A 225 17.24 15.40 1.01
CA ALA A 225 18.59 15.50 0.45
C ALA A 225 19.53 16.11 1.49
N GLU A 226 20.70 15.51 1.67
CA GLU A 226 21.79 16.07 2.46
C GLU A 226 22.33 17.35 1.86
#